data_e4ee1d813248a1c559fb6f53ff3c23eb
#
_entry.id   e4ee1d813248a1c559fb6f53ff3c23eb
#
_cell.length_a   1.000
_cell.length_b   1.000
_cell.length_c   1.000
_cell.angle_alpha   90.00
_cell.angle_beta   90.00
_cell.angle_gamma   90.00
#
_symmetry.space_group_name_H-M   'P 1'
#
loop_
_entity.id
_entity.type
_entity.pdbx_description
1 polymer ?
#
loop_
_entity_poly.entity_id
_entity_poly.type
_entity_poly.pdbx_seq_one_letter_code
_entity_poly.pdbx_strand_id
1 'polypeptide(L)'
;ISPLKRFVNTIPVVRSNEKMDIQIVNSDVALKEMLLHHGIGHEACGKLFRKELWSKRSFPVGQLYEDYSVMYDLIMDCKNVGIFKDAFYYYRIREGSIMNTKLKKRELQILEVSETVTSHILQKRPEVAEYALYLQLVTYLQTMKRILEEDIHAYRDEQKIILDFLWKNKFLIIKKWVKIKDKIKILSLLLNKKLFIYIYLVGEKQNQDKIL
;
A
#
# COMPACT_ATOMS: atom_id res chain seq x y z
N ILE A 1 0.50 8.28 14.73
CA ILE A 1 0.09 7.18 13.83
C ILE A 1 0.10 5.89 14.62
N SER A 2 -0.93 5.08 14.50
CA SER A 2 -0.98 3.73 15.06
C SER A 2 -1.24 2.70 13.95
N PRO A 3 -0.73 1.47 14.07
CA PRO A 3 -1.10 0.40 13.16
C PRO A 3 -2.59 0.06 13.28
N LEU A 4 -3.13 -0.60 12.25
CA LEU A 4 -4.50 -1.09 12.24
C LEU A 4 -4.55 -2.55 12.68
N LYS A 5 -5.47 -2.89 13.58
CA LYS A 5 -5.80 -4.29 13.89
C LYS A 5 -7.09 -4.68 13.18
N ARG A 6 -6.98 -5.62 12.25
CA ARG A 6 -8.13 -6.08 11.46
C ARG A 6 -8.88 -7.17 12.21
N PHE A 7 -10.22 -7.19 12.09
CA PHE A 7 -11.07 -8.23 12.66
C PHE A 7 -12.31 -8.46 11.77
N VAL A 8 -12.94 -9.60 11.90
CA VAL A 8 -14.17 -9.97 11.16
C VAL A 8 -15.39 -9.90 12.07
N ASN A 9 -15.48 -10.77 13.06
CA ASN A 9 -16.70 -10.94 13.88
C ASN A 9 -16.54 -10.43 15.32
N THR A 10 -15.38 -10.61 15.94
CA THR A 10 -15.17 -10.29 17.35
C THR A 10 -14.15 -9.18 17.49
N ILE A 11 -14.50 -8.12 18.23
CA ILE A 11 -13.56 -7.03 18.55
C ILE A 11 -12.43 -7.61 19.40
N PRO A 12 -11.16 -7.45 19.00
CA PRO A 12 -10.04 -7.90 19.82
C PRO A 12 -10.03 -7.21 21.18
N VAL A 13 -9.75 -7.98 22.24
CA VAL A 13 -9.68 -7.45 23.60
C VAL A 13 -8.58 -6.38 23.67
N VAL A 14 -8.94 -5.18 24.13
CA VAL A 14 -8.01 -4.08 24.39
C VAL A 14 -7.37 -4.32 25.75
N ARG A 15 -6.06 -4.48 25.83
CA ARG A 15 -5.33 -4.47 27.10
C ARG A 15 -5.07 -3.01 27.48
N SER A 16 -5.79 -2.50 28.46
CA SER A 16 -5.79 -1.08 28.86
C SER A 16 -4.61 -0.61 29.73
N ASN A 17 -3.71 -1.50 30.15
CA ASN A 17 -2.72 -1.21 31.19
C ASN A 17 -1.26 -1.26 30.74
N GLU A 18 -0.97 -1.31 29.44
CA GLU A 18 0.41 -1.27 28.96
C GLU A 18 0.84 0.18 28.74
N LYS A 19 2.06 0.50 29.19
CA LYS A 19 2.69 1.80 28.95
C LYS A 19 2.75 2.03 27.44
N MET A 20 2.14 3.10 26.95
CA MET A 20 2.14 3.41 25.51
C MET A 20 3.57 3.56 25.00
N ASP A 21 4.01 2.66 24.13
CA ASP A 21 5.30 2.75 23.47
C ASP A 21 5.15 3.58 22.18
N ILE A 22 5.68 4.80 22.23
CA ILE A 22 5.67 5.73 21.12
C ILE A 22 7.09 6.05 20.69
N GLN A 23 7.37 5.82 19.41
CA GLN A 23 8.62 6.22 18.78
C GLN A 23 8.42 7.54 18.03
N ILE A 24 9.20 8.57 18.38
CA ILE A 24 9.22 9.83 17.64
C ILE A 24 10.29 9.77 16.55
N VAL A 25 9.89 9.99 15.31
CA VAL A 25 10.77 9.98 14.15
C VAL A 25 10.55 11.25 13.30
N ASN A 26 11.51 11.59 12.45
CA ASN A 26 11.33 12.65 11.46
C ASN A 26 10.43 12.19 10.30
N SER A 27 10.03 13.14 9.44
CA SER A 27 9.15 12.88 8.30
C SER A 27 9.72 11.86 7.31
N ASP A 28 11.04 11.88 7.05
CA ASP A 28 11.66 10.99 6.06
C ASP A 28 11.64 9.53 6.51
N VAL A 29 11.90 9.30 7.80
CA VAL A 29 11.77 7.96 8.41
C VAL A 29 10.31 7.51 8.38
N ALA A 30 9.37 8.38 8.77
CA ALA A 30 7.95 8.04 8.76
C ALA A 30 7.44 7.75 7.35
N LEU A 31 7.87 8.56 6.37
CA LEU A 31 7.53 8.35 4.96
C LEU A 31 8.09 7.03 4.43
N LYS A 32 9.35 6.72 4.73
CA LYS A 32 9.95 5.43 4.37
C LYS A 32 9.19 4.24 4.96
N GLU A 33 8.85 4.29 6.25
CA GLU A 33 8.07 3.22 6.92
C GLU A 33 6.70 3.05 6.27
N MET A 34 6.04 4.15 5.87
CA MET A 34 4.77 4.11 5.14
C MET A 34 4.95 3.49 3.74
N LEU A 35 5.97 3.89 2.99
CA LEU A 35 6.24 3.40 1.64
C LEU A 35 6.59 1.90 1.63
N LEU A 36 7.18 1.39 2.70
CA LEU A 36 7.52 -0.02 2.88
C LEU A 36 6.39 -0.84 3.54
N HIS A 37 5.29 -0.21 3.95
CA HIS A 37 4.23 -0.84 4.75
C HIS A 37 4.77 -1.53 6.01
N HIS A 38 5.65 -0.86 6.76
CA HIS A 38 6.20 -1.33 8.02
C HIS A 38 5.33 -0.84 9.20
N GLY A 39 4.12 -1.38 9.32
CA GLY A 39 3.17 -1.01 10.38
C GLY A 39 2.42 0.30 10.15
N ILE A 40 2.81 1.11 9.18
CA ILE A 40 2.13 2.33 8.75
C ILE A 40 1.70 2.15 7.29
N GLY A 41 0.41 2.32 7.01
CA GLY A 41 -0.11 2.36 5.65
C GLY A 41 -0.50 3.78 5.23
N HIS A 42 -0.93 3.93 3.99
CA HIS A 42 -1.43 5.19 3.44
C HIS A 42 -2.90 5.47 3.77
N GLU A 43 -3.62 4.52 4.40
CA GLU A 43 -5.00 4.75 4.84
C GLU A 43 -5.07 5.90 5.85
N ALA A 44 -6.15 6.69 5.82
CA ALA A 44 -6.39 7.79 6.76
C ALA A 44 -6.68 7.31 8.19
N CYS A 45 -7.17 6.07 8.32
CA CYS A 45 -7.49 5.45 9.60
C CYS A 45 -6.27 5.30 10.51
N GLY A 46 -6.46 5.37 11.83
CA GLY A 46 -5.40 5.20 12.81
C GLY A 46 -4.40 6.37 12.88
N LYS A 47 -4.73 7.52 12.32
CA LYS A 47 -3.87 8.71 12.29
C LYS A 47 -4.53 9.92 12.91
N LEU A 48 -3.75 10.71 13.66
CA LEU A 48 -4.12 12.03 14.15
C LEU A 48 -3.15 13.05 13.55
N PHE A 49 -3.70 14.14 13.05
CA PHE A 49 -2.97 15.22 12.43
C PHE A 49 -3.27 16.54 13.13
N ARG A 50 -2.28 17.41 13.21
CA ARG A 50 -2.53 18.80 13.57
C ARG A 50 -3.39 19.45 12.47
N LYS A 51 -4.38 20.26 12.87
CA LYS A 51 -5.32 20.92 11.95
C LYS A 51 -4.61 21.76 10.88
N GLU A 52 -3.51 22.40 11.25
CA GLU A 52 -2.71 23.26 10.38
C GLU A 52 -2.17 22.56 9.14
N LEU A 53 -1.89 21.24 9.24
CA LEU A 53 -1.43 20.41 8.10
C LEU A 53 -2.50 20.32 7.00
N TRP A 54 -3.76 20.52 7.35
CA TRP A 54 -4.90 20.48 6.42
C TRP A 54 -5.23 21.85 5.80
N SER A 55 -4.55 22.94 6.18
CA SER A 55 -4.86 24.31 5.72
C SER A 55 -4.82 24.47 4.19
N LYS A 56 -4.01 23.66 3.49
CA LYS A 56 -3.83 23.68 2.03
C LYS A 56 -4.20 22.36 1.37
N ARG A 57 -4.86 21.46 2.09
CA ARG A 57 -5.17 20.10 1.61
C ARG A 57 -6.59 19.70 1.96
N SER A 58 -7.16 18.90 1.09
CA SER A 58 -8.41 18.17 1.33
C SER A 58 -8.36 16.85 0.60
N PHE A 59 -9.23 15.93 0.98
CA PHE A 59 -9.41 14.74 0.17
C PHE A 59 -10.06 15.12 -1.16
N PRO A 60 -9.53 14.65 -2.30
CA PRO A 60 -10.10 14.94 -3.61
C PRO A 60 -11.49 14.30 -3.73
N VAL A 61 -12.48 15.15 -4.08
CA VAL A 61 -13.87 14.72 -4.21
C VAL A 61 -14.05 13.84 -5.45
N GLY A 62 -14.70 12.68 -5.28
CA GLY A 62 -15.00 11.77 -6.39
C GLY A 62 -13.84 10.89 -6.85
N GLN A 63 -12.63 11.07 -6.29
CA GLN A 63 -11.48 10.22 -6.56
C GLN A 63 -11.53 8.98 -5.67
N LEU A 64 -11.21 7.81 -6.23
CA LEU A 64 -10.89 6.62 -5.43
C LEU A 64 -9.44 6.70 -4.95
N TYR A 65 -9.17 6.07 -3.80
CA TYR A 65 -7.82 6.09 -3.18
C TYR A 65 -7.38 7.51 -2.80
N GLU A 66 -8.33 8.31 -2.35
CA GLU A 66 -8.15 9.70 -1.92
C GLU A 66 -7.18 9.82 -0.76
N ASP A 67 -7.17 8.83 0.14
CA ASP A 67 -6.24 8.74 1.25
C ASP A 67 -4.80 8.50 0.76
N TYR A 68 -4.62 7.60 -0.20
CA TYR A 68 -3.30 7.36 -0.78
C TYR A 68 -2.73 8.65 -1.40
N SER A 69 -3.57 9.44 -2.08
CA SER A 69 -3.11 10.67 -2.73
C SER A 69 -2.76 11.81 -1.76
N VAL A 70 -3.15 11.75 -0.48
CA VAL A 70 -2.98 12.85 0.48
C VAL A 70 -2.05 12.49 1.64
N MET A 71 -2.08 11.24 2.14
CA MET A 71 -1.36 10.88 3.37
C MET A 71 0.15 11.06 3.28
N TYR A 72 0.78 10.71 2.15
CA TYR A 72 2.22 10.89 1.96
C TYR A 72 2.62 12.37 2.02
N ASP A 73 1.79 13.26 1.46
CA ASP A 73 2.07 14.70 1.40
C ASP A 73 1.93 15.35 2.79
N LEU A 74 0.95 14.89 3.58
CA LEU A 74 0.81 15.30 4.98
C LEU A 74 2.02 14.88 5.83
N ILE A 75 2.53 13.66 5.63
CA ILE A 75 3.71 13.17 6.35
C ILE A 75 4.95 13.96 5.97
N MET A 76 5.14 14.30 4.68
CA MET A 76 6.28 15.09 4.22
C MET A 76 6.36 16.47 4.88
N ASP A 77 5.23 17.07 5.25
CA ASP A 77 5.19 18.37 5.91
C ASP A 77 5.33 18.29 7.44
N CYS A 78 5.35 17.08 8.02
CA CYS A 78 5.56 16.93 9.45
C CYS A 78 7.03 17.15 9.81
N LYS A 79 7.32 17.87 10.89
CA LYS A 79 8.67 17.90 11.48
C LYS A 79 8.96 16.59 12.20
N ASN A 80 7.99 16.11 12.99
CA ASN A 80 8.07 14.88 13.75
C ASN A 80 6.77 14.09 13.61
N VAL A 81 6.90 12.77 13.62
CA VAL A 81 5.79 11.82 13.56
C VAL A 81 5.92 10.84 14.72
N GLY A 82 4.89 10.74 15.54
CA GLY A 82 4.80 9.72 16.57
C GLY A 82 4.22 8.43 15.99
N ILE A 83 4.96 7.34 16.14
CA ILE A 83 4.55 6.00 15.72
C ILE A 83 4.33 5.16 16.95
N PHE A 84 3.12 4.66 17.15
CA PHE A 84 2.79 3.70 18.19
C PHE A 84 3.06 2.29 17.70
N LYS A 85 3.55 1.42 18.59
CA LYS A 85 3.69 -0.02 18.29
C LYS A 85 2.34 -0.74 18.41
N ASP A 86 1.48 -0.24 19.30
CA ASP A 86 0.17 -0.84 19.54
C ASP A 86 -0.89 -0.29 18.61
N ALA A 87 -1.85 -1.15 18.25
CA ALA A 87 -2.98 -0.76 17.43
C ALA A 87 -4.10 -0.14 18.29
N PHE A 88 -4.38 1.14 18.05
CA PHE A 88 -5.50 1.87 18.65
C PHE A 88 -6.71 1.98 17.74
N TYR A 89 -6.62 1.49 16.52
CA TYR A 89 -7.69 1.49 15.56
C TYR A 89 -8.02 0.07 15.11
N TYR A 90 -9.28 -0.33 15.30
CA TYR A 90 -9.78 -1.65 14.93
C TYR A 90 -10.57 -1.57 13.63
N TYR A 91 -10.01 -2.12 12.57
CA TYR A 91 -10.60 -2.11 11.23
C TYR A 91 -11.44 -3.36 11.01
N ARG A 92 -12.77 -3.20 10.90
CA ARG A 92 -13.69 -4.30 10.64
C ARG A 92 -13.68 -4.68 9.16
N ILE A 93 -13.38 -5.94 8.86
CA ILE A 93 -13.55 -6.52 7.52
C ILE A 93 -15.01 -6.96 7.38
N ARG A 94 -15.68 -6.50 6.34
CA ARG A 94 -17.08 -6.84 6.05
C ARG A 94 -17.16 -7.59 4.72
N GLU A 95 -18.10 -8.56 4.63
CA GLU A 95 -18.53 -9.11 3.35
C GLU A 95 -19.14 -8.00 2.50
N GLY A 96 -18.88 -7.99 1.18
CA GLY A 96 -19.34 -6.93 0.27
C GLY A 96 -18.55 -5.62 0.34
N SER A 97 -17.44 -5.56 1.09
CA SER A 97 -16.49 -4.47 1.03
C SER A 97 -15.93 -4.32 -0.38
N ILE A 98 -15.66 -3.08 -0.81
CA ILE A 98 -15.11 -2.73 -2.14
C ILE A 98 -13.91 -3.62 -2.51
N MET A 99 -13.08 -4.00 -1.51
CA MET A 99 -11.89 -4.82 -1.71
C MET A 99 -12.18 -6.29 -2.06
N ASN A 100 -13.43 -6.77 -1.83
CA ASN A 100 -13.84 -8.18 -2.02
C ASN A 100 -14.85 -8.34 -3.16
N THR A 101 -15.00 -7.34 -4.03
CA THR A 101 -15.90 -7.40 -5.19
C THR A 101 -15.08 -7.57 -6.47
N LYS A 102 -15.76 -8.01 -7.55
CA LYS A 102 -15.19 -8.04 -8.91
C LYS A 102 -14.57 -6.69 -9.26
N LEU A 103 -13.45 -6.71 -9.96
CA LEU A 103 -12.73 -5.52 -10.37
C LEU A 103 -13.62 -4.62 -11.27
N LYS A 104 -13.82 -3.39 -10.86
CA LYS A 104 -14.51 -2.38 -11.67
C LYS A 104 -13.50 -1.49 -12.37
N LYS A 105 -13.80 -1.07 -13.60
CA LYS A 105 -12.90 -0.20 -14.40
C LYS A 105 -12.45 1.04 -13.62
N ARG A 106 -13.33 1.67 -12.83
CA ARG A 106 -13.00 2.83 -12.01
C ARG A 106 -11.93 2.56 -10.96
N GLU A 107 -11.76 1.31 -10.51
CA GLU A 107 -10.77 0.94 -9.50
C GLU A 107 -9.35 0.89 -10.09
N LEU A 108 -9.23 0.86 -11.42
CA LEU A 108 -7.94 0.99 -12.12
C LEU A 108 -7.36 2.41 -12.02
N GLN A 109 -8.12 3.39 -11.48
CA GLN A 109 -7.61 4.72 -11.12
C GLN A 109 -6.42 4.64 -10.16
N ILE A 110 -6.25 3.53 -9.44
CA ILE A 110 -5.08 3.29 -8.59
C ILE A 110 -3.75 3.38 -9.36
N LEU A 111 -3.73 3.05 -10.65
CA LEU A 111 -2.53 3.16 -11.48
C LEU A 111 -2.11 4.62 -11.63
N GLU A 112 -3.05 5.50 -11.98
CA GLU A 112 -2.82 6.94 -12.10
C GLU A 112 -2.48 7.58 -10.75
N VAL A 113 -3.23 7.25 -9.69
CA VAL A 113 -2.99 7.78 -8.35
C VAL A 113 -1.60 7.40 -7.85
N SER A 114 -1.20 6.13 -8.00
CA SER A 114 0.12 5.68 -7.54
C SER A 114 1.27 6.28 -8.35
N GLU A 115 1.10 6.50 -9.66
CA GLU A 115 2.06 7.18 -10.51
C GLU A 115 2.24 8.64 -10.10
N THR A 116 1.13 9.36 -9.87
CA THR A 116 1.13 10.75 -9.41
C THR A 116 1.84 10.90 -8.08
N VAL A 117 1.51 10.05 -7.10
CA VAL A 117 2.15 10.03 -5.79
C VAL A 117 3.64 9.76 -5.91
N THR A 118 4.01 8.73 -6.66
CA THR A 118 5.43 8.38 -6.87
C THR A 118 6.19 9.53 -7.51
N SER A 119 5.68 10.11 -8.60
CA SER A 119 6.31 11.22 -9.31
C SER A 119 6.51 12.44 -8.40
N HIS A 120 5.52 12.75 -7.55
CA HIS A 120 5.62 13.85 -6.60
C HIS A 120 6.69 13.59 -5.51
N ILE A 121 6.76 12.35 -5.00
CA ILE A 121 7.80 11.96 -4.03
C ILE A 121 9.19 12.02 -4.68
N LEU A 122 9.35 11.52 -5.91
CA LEU A 122 10.61 11.57 -6.64
C LEU A 122 11.13 13.00 -6.79
N GLN A 123 10.23 13.94 -7.01
CA GLN A 123 10.56 15.35 -7.17
C GLN A 123 10.93 16.02 -5.85
N LYS A 124 10.17 15.75 -4.78
CA LYS A 124 10.31 16.46 -3.49
C LYS A 124 11.23 15.78 -2.49
N ARG A 125 11.40 14.46 -2.59
CA ARG A 125 12.14 13.62 -1.64
C ARG A 125 12.94 12.53 -2.38
N PRO A 126 13.95 12.91 -3.19
CA PRO A 126 14.72 11.94 -3.99
C PRO A 126 15.42 10.88 -3.13
N GLU A 127 15.71 11.16 -1.86
CA GLU A 127 16.32 10.23 -0.91
C GLU A 127 15.44 9.01 -0.57
N VAL A 128 14.14 9.10 -0.75
CA VAL A 128 13.19 7.98 -0.55
C VAL A 128 12.58 7.48 -1.86
N ALA A 129 13.05 7.96 -3.00
CA ALA A 129 12.51 7.66 -4.33
C ALA A 129 12.39 6.17 -4.62
N GLU A 130 13.41 5.37 -4.28
CA GLU A 130 13.38 3.91 -4.51
C GLU A 130 12.26 3.21 -3.73
N TYR A 131 11.92 3.70 -2.53
CA TYR A 131 10.82 3.16 -1.73
C TYR A 131 9.46 3.53 -2.32
N ALA A 132 9.33 4.74 -2.92
CA ALA A 132 8.12 5.14 -3.62
C ALA A 132 7.90 4.29 -4.89
N LEU A 133 8.94 4.06 -5.68
CA LEU A 133 8.90 3.14 -6.83
C LEU A 133 8.53 1.72 -6.42
N TYR A 134 9.02 1.25 -5.27
CA TYR A 134 8.66 -0.07 -4.75
C TYR A 134 7.20 -0.14 -4.32
N LEU A 135 6.66 0.88 -3.65
CA LEU A 135 5.24 0.92 -3.31
C LEU A 135 4.36 0.88 -4.56
N GLN A 136 4.68 1.67 -5.58
CA GLN A 136 3.99 1.64 -6.87
C GLN A 136 4.08 0.27 -7.52
N LEU A 137 5.25 -0.37 -7.48
CA LEU A 137 5.46 -1.72 -7.99
C LEU A 137 4.55 -2.74 -7.29
N VAL A 138 4.49 -2.71 -5.96
CA VAL A 138 3.60 -3.61 -5.18
C VAL A 138 2.14 -3.35 -5.50
N THR A 139 1.73 -2.08 -5.63
CA THR A 139 0.39 -1.69 -6.04
C THR A 139 0.06 -2.24 -7.44
N TYR A 140 0.98 -2.13 -8.37
CA TYR A 140 0.83 -2.64 -9.74
C TYR A 140 0.75 -4.17 -9.80
N LEU A 141 1.52 -4.88 -8.99
CA LEU A 141 1.42 -6.34 -8.87
C LEU A 141 0.03 -6.77 -8.33
N GLN A 142 -0.50 -6.07 -7.34
CA GLN A 142 -1.83 -6.34 -6.79
C GLN A 142 -2.93 -6.05 -7.82
N THR A 143 -2.80 -4.95 -8.56
CA THR A 143 -3.75 -4.59 -9.64
C THR A 143 -3.68 -5.62 -10.78
N MET A 144 -2.49 -6.02 -11.21
CA MET A 144 -2.32 -7.07 -12.21
C MET A 144 -2.97 -8.39 -11.78
N LYS A 145 -2.80 -8.79 -10.52
CA LYS A 145 -3.47 -9.98 -9.99
C LYS A 145 -4.98 -9.87 -10.20
N ARG A 146 -5.61 -8.78 -9.75
CA ARG A 146 -7.05 -8.58 -9.86
C ARG A 146 -7.54 -8.58 -11.32
N ILE A 147 -6.78 -7.98 -12.23
CA ILE A 147 -7.08 -8.01 -13.66
C ILE A 147 -7.07 -9.44 -14.19
N LEU A 148 -6.02 -10.20 -13.88
CA LEU A 148 -5.86 -11.56 -14.40
C LEU A 148 -6.81 -12.58 -13.77
N GLU A 149 -7.34 -12.30 -12.56
CA GLU A 149 -8.39 -13.10 -11.93
C GLU A 149 -9.76 -12.93 -12.61
N GLU A 150 -10.03 -11.76 -13.21
CA GLU A 150 -11.26 -11.56 -13.99
C GLU A 150 -11.13 -12.23 -15.37
N ASP A 151 -10.14 -11.84 -16.13
CA ASP A 151 -9.81 -12.41 -17.45
C ASP A 151 -8.37 -12.02 -17.84
N ILE A 152 -7.61 -12.99 -18.31
CA ILE A 152 -6.22 -12.78 -18.76
C ILE A 152 -6.11 -11.78 -19.94
N HIS A 153 -7.19 -11.57 -20.66
CA HIS A 153 -7.26 -10.64 -21.79
C HIS A 153 -7.95 -9.31 -21.49
N ALA A 154 -8.50 -9.16 -20.26
CA ALA A 154 -9.13 -7.92 -19.82
C ALA A 154 -8.10 -6.80 -19.62
N TYR A 155 -8.51 -5.57 -19.85
CA TYR A 155 -7.72 -4.36 -19.52
C TYR A 155 -6.29 -4.40 -20.09
N ARG A 156 -6.14 -4.69 -21.39
CA ARG A 156 -4.82 -4.88 -22.05
C ARG A 156 -3.92 -3.66 -21.95
N ASP A 157 -4.48 -2.46 -22.02
CA ASP A 157 -3.71 -1.22 -21.93
C ASP A 157 -3.16 -1.03 -20.53
N GLU A 158 -3.96 -1.29 -19.51
CA GLU A 158 -3.53 -1.24 -18.10
C GLU A 158 -2.50 -2.33 -17.78
N GLN A 159 -2.68 -3.53 -18.33
CA GLN A 159 -1.67 -4.59 -18.22
C GLN A 159 -0.33 -4.16 -18.85
N LYS A 160 -0.37 -3.47 -19.99
CA LYS A 160 0.83 -2.95 -20.66
C LYS A 160 1.52 -1.90 -19.79
N ILE A 161 0.77 -0.93 -19.26
CA ILE A 161 1.31 0.09 -18.32
C ILE A 161 2.05 -0.58 -17.16
N ILE A 162 1.45 -1.60 -16.55
CA ILE A 162 2.06 -2.33 -15.43
C ILE A 162 3.34 -3.04 -15.88
N LEU A 163 3.33 -3.75 -16.99
CA LEU A 163 4.48 -4.49 -17.48
C LEU A 163 5.64 -3.56 -17.87
N ASP A 164 5.35 -2.45 -18.55
CA ASP A 164 6.35 -1.45 -18.92
C ASP A 164 7.01 -0.83 -17.68
N PHE A 165 6.21 -0.53 -16.65
CA PHE A 165 6.72 -0.04 -15.37
C PHE A 165 7.61 -1.08 -14.68
N LEU A 166 7.18 -2.35 -14.61
CA LEU A 166 7.98 -3.42 -13.99
C LEU A 166 9.30 -3.61 -14.73
N TRP A 167 9.27 -3.61 -16.05
CA TRP A 167 10.47 -3.78 -16.87
C TRP A 167 11.47 -2.64 -16.65
N LYS A 168 10.99 -1.40 -16.61
CA LYS A 168 11.79 -0.21 -16.35
C LYS A 168 12.44 -0.25 -14.96
N ASN A 169 11.71 -0.75 -13.95
CA ASN A 169 12.13 -0.74 -12.54
C ASN A 169 12.61 -2.11 -12.03
N LYS A 170 12.95 -3.04 -12.91
CA LYS A 170 13.41 -4.40 -12.55
C LYS A 170 14.66 -4.42 -11.66
N PHE A 171 15.46 -3.35 -11.65
CA PHE A 171 16.63 -3.20 -10.78
C PHE A 171 16.27 -3.27 -9.28
N LEU A 172 15.01 -3.00 -8.90
CA LEU A 172 14.56 -3.12 -7.52
C LEU A 172 14.66 -4.57 -6.99
N ILE A 173 14.65 -5.58 -7.89
CA ILE A 173 14.75 -6.99 -7.51
C ILE A 173 16.06 -7.31 -6.76
N ILE A 174 17.16 -6.62 -7.11
CA ILE A 174 18.46 -6.84 -6.48
C ILE A 174 18.61 -6.16 -5.11
N LYS A 175 17.72 -5.22 -4.77
CA LYS A 175 17.79 -4.51 -3.49
C LYS A 175 17.53 -5.47 -2.32
N LYS A 176 18.39 -5.43 -1.29
CA LYS A 176 18.30 -6.32 -0.12
C LYS A 176 17.02 -6.12 0.71
N TRP A 177 16.51 -4.90 0.76
CA TRP A 177 15.31 -4.52 1.53
C TRP A 177 14.00 -4.89 0.83
N VAL A 178 14.00 -5.24 -0.45
CA VAL A 178 12.79 -5.74 -1.15
C VAL A 178 12.47 -7.15 -0.68
N LYS A 179 11.21 -7.37 -0.28
CA LYS A 179 10.74 -8.66 0.25
C LYS A 179 10.91 -9.77 -0.79
N ILE A 180 11.43 -10.92 -0.40
CA ILE A 180 11.70 -12.04 -1.30
C ILE A 180 10.44 -12.50 -2.06
N LYS A 181 9.28 -12.48 -1.40
CA LYS A 181 8.00 -12.82 -2.02
C LYS A 181 7.65 -11.89 -3.19
N ASP A 182 7.99 -10.61 -3.09
CA ASP A 182 7.70 -9.64 -4.14
C ASP A 182 8.69 -9.79 -5.30
N LYS A 183 9.96 -10.13 -5.02
CA LYS A 183 10.93 -10.51 -6.05
C LYS A 183 10.45 -11.68 -6.88
N ILE A 184 9.93 -12.74 -6.22
CA ILE A 184 9.38 -13.92 -6.88
C ILE A 184 8.17 -13.54 -7.75
N LYS A 185 7.26 -12.70 -7.26
CA LYS A 185 6.10 -12.23 -8.03
C LYS A 185 6.52 -11.42 -9.26
N ILE A 186 7.48 -10.51 -9.12
CA ILE A 186 7.99 -9.71 -10.24
C ILE A 186 8.56 -10.64 -11.31
N LEU A 187 9.47 -11.54 -10.93
CA LEU A 187 10.11 -12.48 -11.85
C LEU A 187 9.07 -13.36 -12.55
N SER A 188 8.11 -13.90 -11.80
CA SER A 188 7.07 -14.75 -12.38
C SER A 188 6.19 -14.00 -13.39
N LEU A 189 5.84 -12.74 -13.10
CA LEU A 189 5.04 -11.91 -14.03
C LEU A 189 5.81 -11.57 -15.30
N LEU A 190 7.10 -11.26 -15.17
CA LEU A 190 7.96 -11.00 -16.35
C LEU A 190 8.18 -12.24 -17.22
N LEU A 191 8.09 -13.43 -16.62
CA LEU A 191 8.21 -14.70 -17.35
C LEU A 191 6.87 -15.13 -17.99
N ASN A 192 5.82 -15.19 -17.16
CA ASN A 192 4.51 -15.69 -17.60
C ASN A 192 3.38 -15.27 -16.66
N LYS A 193 2.29 -14.71 -17.22
CA LYS A 193 1.12 -14.28 -16.45
C LYS A 193 0.43 -15.43 -15.69
N LYS A 194 0.36 -16.64 -16.26
CA LYS A 194 -0.24 -17.82 -15.58
C LYS A 194 0.60 -18.27 -14.40
N LEU A 195 1.93 -18.25 -14.55
CA LEU A 195 2.86 -18.53 -13.44
C LEU A 195 2.70 -17.51 -12.31
N PHE A 196 2.56 -16.23 -12.63
CA PHE A 196 2.34 -15.17 -11.65
C PHE A 196 1.06 -15.39 -10.84
N ILE A 197 -0.07 -15.69 -11.48
CA ILE A 197 -1.34 -15.98 -10.79
C ILE A 197 -1.20 -17.20 -9.90
N TYR A 198 -0.58 -18.28 -10.38
CA TYR A 198 -0.34 -19.48 -9.57
C TYR A 198 0.44 -19.16 -8.29
N ILE A 199 1.53 -18.40 -8.39
CA ILE A 199 2.35 -18.01 -7.24
C ILE A 199 1.55 -17.14 -6.25
N TYR A 200 0.71 -16.24 -6.76
CA TYR A 200 -0.15 -15.42 -5.92
C TYR A 200 -1.15 -16.26 -5.12
N LEU A 201 -1.86 -17.19 -5.78
CA LEU A 201 -2.86 -18.05 -5.15
C LEU A 201 -2.24 -18.98 -4.09
N VAL A 202 -1.06 -19.55 -4.35
CA VAL A 202 -0.33 -20.36 -3.36
C VAL A 202 0.05 -19.53 -2.14
N GLY A 203 0.54 -18.30 -2.36
CA GLY A 203 0.91 -17.40 -1.27
C GLY A 203 -0.29 -16.94 -0.42
N GLU A 204 -1.48 -16.81 -0.99
CA GLU A 204 -2.69 -16.45 -0.24
C GLU A 204 -3.21 -17.60 0.63
N LYS A 205 -3.21 -18.83 0.13
CA LYS A 205 -3.57 -20.01 0.92
C LYS A 205 -2.72 -20.14 2.17
N GLN A 206 -1.40 -19.97 2.05
CA GLN A 206 -0.48 -20.03 3.20
C GLN A 206 -0.69 -18.92 4.22
N ASN A 207 -1.26 -17.77 3.82
CA ASN A 207 -1.57 -16.68 4.75
C ASN A 207 -2.92 -16.90 5.45
N GLN A 208 -3.90 -17.53 4.81
CA GLN A 208 -5.19 -17.89 5.43
C GLN A 208 -5.02 -18.95 6.52
N ASP A 209 -4.15 -19.95 6.29
CA ASP A 209 -3.83 -21.01 7.27
C ASP A 209 -3.09 -20.48 8.52
N LYS A 210 -2.55 -19.26 8.49
CA LYS A 210 -1.90 -18.61 9.64
C LYS A 210 -2.83 -17.71 10.46
N ILE A 211 -4.04 -17.46 9.98
CA ILE A 211 -5.03 -16.57 10.63
C ILE A 211 -6.13 -17.39 11.31
N LEU A 212 -6.25 -18.69 11.01
CA LEU A 212 -7.07 -19.68 11.69
C LEU A 212 -6.27 -20.33 12.83
#